data_16977145d8c12a47386f14f4c64cb124
#
_entry.id   16977145d8c12a47386f14f4c64cb124
#
_cell.length_a   1.000
_cell.length_b   1.000
_cell.length_c   1.000
_cell.angle_alpha   90.00
_cell.angle_beta   90.00
_cell.angle_gamma   90.00
#
_symmetry.space_group_name_H-M   'P 1'
#
loop_
_entity.id
_entity.type
_entity.pdbx_description
1 polymer ?
#
loop_
_entity_poly.entity_id
_entity_poly.type
_entity_poly.pdbx_seq_one_letter_code
_entity_poly.pdbx_strand_id
1 'polypeptide(L)'
;MSKIAFMFPGQGSYEAGMGREIAEAVPEAMEVYEAGSEAAGIDLKELCFNAPAEAMLDTKVQQPALVATSLAINQAIRSRGIAPDYVVGHSVGEFAALGAAESIGIPEAIGLVRERGLAMAEAARQHPGSMAAILGLADEVVESLCRKIQNVWPANYNCPGQIVVSGEDDAVGECCTEAEREGARRAVRLRVSGAFHSPLVARAADRLRPAVEKIQFSDPRAAFMSTVTAKLEDASRYRELLIEQLTAPVRFTQAARELAGRGVTVFVEVGPGNVLSGLLKRIDRSVRTVSVSNMSELRELEETLA
;
A
#
# COMPACT_ATOMS: atom_id res chain seq x y z
N MET A 1 22.40 12.19 -12.34
CA MET A 1 21.47 11.13 -12.81
C MET A 1 20.12 11.36 -12.14
N SER A 2 19.04 11.15 -12.85
CA SER A 2 17.67 11.17 -12.28
C SER A 2 17.54 10.07 -11.23
N LYS A 3 17.03 10.40 -10.04
CA LYS A 3 16.71 9.39 -9.03
C LYS A 3 15.32 8.82 -9.25
N ILE A 4 15.19 7.53 -9.03
CA ILE A 4 13.96 6.76 -9.28
C ILE A 4 13.41 6.24 -7.95
N ALA A 5 12.11 6.44 -7.71
CA ALA A 5 11.41 5.78 -6.62
C ALA A 5 10.35 4.82 -7.15
N PHE A 6 10.32 3.59 -6.63
CA PHE A 6 9.22 2.66 -6.85
C PHE A 6 8.17 2.82 -5.76
N MET A 7 6.91 2.95 -6.20
CA MET A 7 5.74 3.04 -5.33
C MET A 7 4.92 1.76 -5.44
N PHE A 8 4.57 1.17 -4.31
CA PHE A 8 3.79 -0.06 -4.26
C PHE A 8 2.38 0.22 -3.75
N PRO A 9 1.35 -0.09 -4.57
CA PRO A 9 -0.03 0.25 -4.22
C PRO A 9 -0.55 -0.55 -3.03
N GLY A 10 -1.56 0.01 -2.40
CA GLY A 10 -2.30 -0.59 -1.30
C GLY A 10 -3.63 -1.20 -1.71
N GLN A 11 -4.40 -1.59 -0.69
CA GLN A 11 -5.74 -2.13 -0.86
C GLN A 11 -6.64 -1.15 -1.64
N GLY A 12 -7.41 -1.69 -2.58
CA GLY A 12 -8.27 -0.91 -3.47
C GLY A 12 -7.72 -0.72 -4.90
N SER A 13 -6.48 -1.16 -5.17
CA SER A 13 -5.86 -1.12 -6.51
C SER A 13 -6.10 -2.39 -7.33
N TYR A 14 -6.90 -3.32 -6.83
CA TYR A 14 -7.20 -4.58 -7.51
C TYR A 14 -7.83 -4.35 -8.88
N GLU A 15 -7.38 -5.13 -9.86
CA GLU A 15 -7.96 -5.26 -11.20
C GLU A 15 -8.09 -6.73 -11.57
N ALA A 16 -9.17 -7.10 -12.28
CA ALA A 16 -9.37 -8.49 -12.73
C ALA A 16 -8.27 -8.91 -13.72
N GLY A 17 -7.66 -10.07 -13.48
CA GLY A 17 -6.54 -10.55 -14.31
C GLY A 17 -5.20 -9.89 -14.02
N MET A 18 -5.07 -9.15 -12.91
CA MET A 18 -3.85 -8.44 -12.56
C MET A 18 -2.61 -9.33 -12.58
N GLY A 19 -1.56 -8.85 -13.28
CA GLY A 19 -0.26 -9.50 -13.37
C GLY A 19 -0.18 -10.70 -14.31
N ARG A 20 -1.30 -11.22 -14.86
CA ARG A 20 -1.30 -12.39 -15.76
C ARG A 20 -0.38 -12.20 -16.95
N GLU A 21 -0.57 -11.12 -17.71
CA GLU A 21 0.18 -10.85 -18.93
C GLU A 21 1.70 -10.83 -18.67
N ILE A 22 2.12 -10.17 -17.59
CA ILE A 22 3.53 -10.11 -17.20
C ILE A 22 4.05 -11.48 -16.77
N ALA A 23 3.28 -12.23 -15.95
CA ALA A 23 3.68 -13.55 -15.49
C ALA A 23 3.79 -14.57 -16.63
N GLU A 24 2.94 -14.50 -17.65
CA GLU A 24 3.01 -15.36 -18.84
C GLU A 24 4.19 -14.98 -19.75
N ALA A 25 4.62 -13.70 -19.74
CA ALA A 25 5.70 -13.23 -20.60
C ALA A 25 7.09 -13.27 -19.94
N VAL A 26 7.18 -13.28 -18.61
CA VAL A 26 8.42 -13.17 -17.85
C VAL A 26 8.48 -14.32 -16.81
N PRO A 27 9.37 -15.31 -17.00
CA PRO A 27 9.47 -16.47 -16.09
C PRO A 27 9.67 -16.10 -14.63
N GLU A 28 10.53 -15.13 -14.33
CA GLU A 28 10.83 -14.66 -12.97
C GLU A 28 9.59 -14.08 -12.28
N ALA A 29 8.65 -13.51 -13.05
CA ALA A 29 7.39 -13.02 -12.50
C ALA A 29 6.42 -14.18 -12.18
N MET A 30 6.42 -15.24 -12.98
CA MET A 30 5.63 -16.45 -12.69
C MET A 30 6.13 -17.16 -11.43
N GLU A 31 7.45 -17.26 -11.23
CA GLU A 31 8.06 -17.85 -10.03
C GLU A 31 7.59 -17.16 -8.74
N VAL A 32 7.34 -15.85 -8.79
CA VAL A 32 6.80 -15.11 -7.62
C VAL A 32 5.42 -15.65 -7.22
N TYR A 33 4.54 -15.92 -8.18
CA TYR A 33 3.22 -16.46 -7.88
C TYR A 33 3.29 -17.91 -7.35
N GLU A 34 4.22 -18.71 -7.85
CA GLU A 34 4.41 -20.10 -7.43
C GLU A 34 4.93 -20.17 -5.99
N ALA A 35 6.05 -19.52 -5.74
CA ALA A 35 6.63 -19.45 -4.39
C ALA A 35 5.74 -18.72 -3.38
N GLY A 36 5.05 -17.65 -3.83
CA GLY A 36 4.10 -16.92 -3.02
C GLY A 36 2.85 -17.72 -2.66
N SER A 37 2.35 -18.56 -3.57
CA SER A 37 1.21 -19.46 -3.30
C SER A 37 1.57 -20.48 -2.23
N GLU A 38 2.77 -21.07 -2.29
CA GLU A 38 3.28 -21.98 -1.27
C GLU A 38 3.39 -21.28 0.10
N ALA A 39 4.02 -20.10 0.13
CA ALA A 39 4.23 -19.35 1.36
C ALA A 39 2.92 -18.85 2.00
N ALA A 40 1.94 -18.45 1.20
CA ALA A 40 0.63 -17.97 1.67
C ALA A 40 -0.40 -19.09 1.92
N GLY A 41 -0.14 -20.31 1.42
CA GLY A 41 -1.08 -21.43 1.50
C GLY A 41 -2.40 -21.19 0.73
N ILE A 42 -2.36 -20.39 -0.35
CA ILE A 42 -3.50 -20.11 -1.23
C ILE A 42 -3.01 -20.04 -2.68
N ASP A 43 -3.88 -20.37 -3.64
CA ASP A 43 -3.56 -20.29 -5.06
C ASP A 43 -3.63 -18.84 -5.55
N LEU A 44 -2.49 -18.14 -5.53
CA LEU A 44 -2.40 -16.74 -5.94
C LEU A 44 -2.59 -16.58 -7.46
N LYS A 45 -2.21 -17.58 -8.27
CA LYS A 45 -2.43 -17.53 -9.72
C LYS A 45 -3.92 -17.56 -10.03
N GLU A 46 -4.64 -18.50 -9.45
CA GLU A 46 -6.09 -18.58 -9.64
C GLU A 46 -6.79 -17.30 -9.16
N LEU A 47 -6.41 -16.81 -7.99
CA LEU A 47 -6.97 -15.60 -7.39
C LEU A 47 -6.71 -14.35 -8.24
N CYS A 48 -5.47 -14.13 -8.69
CA CYS A 48 -5.10 -12.92 -9.43
C CYS A 48 -5.56 -12.96 -10.88
N PHE A 49 -5.53 -14.14 -11.52
CA PHE A 49 -5.75 -14.27 -12.95
C PHE A 49 -7.20 -14.55 -13.32
N ASN A 50 -7.93 -15.31 -12.51
CA ASN A 50 -9.24 -15.86 -12.87
C ASN A 50 -10.37 -15.52 -11.91
N ALA A 51 -10.07 -15.19 -10.65
CA ALA A 51 -11.11 -14.98 -9.67
C ALA A 51 -11.98 -13.75 -9.99
N PRO A 52 -13.29 -13.80 -9.69
CA PRO A 52 -14.17 -12.66 -9.83
C PRO A 52 -13.79 -11.54 -8.83
N ALA A 53 -14.18 -10.31 -9.14
CA ALA A 53 -13.86 -9.14 -8.33
C ALA A 53 -14.34 -9.27 -6.86
N GLU A 54 -15.44 -9.99 -6.64
CA GLU A 54 -15.99 -10.23 -5.32
C GLU A 54 -15.05 -11.01 -4.39
N ALA A 55 -14.24 -11.92 -4.94
CA ALA A 55 -13.24 -12.68 -4.17
C ALA A 55 -12.16 -11.76 -3.55
N MET A 56 -11.93 -10.61 -4.18
CA MET A 56 -10.94 -9.62 -3.74
C MET A 56 -11.49 -8.62 -2.70
N LEU A 57 -12.76 -8.70 -2.32
CA LEU A 57 -13.31 -7.86 -1.25
C LEU A 57 -12.81 -8.30 0.14
N ASP A 58 -12.39 -9.55 0.28
CA ASP A 58 -11.85 -10.07 1.54
C ASP A 58 -10.38 -9.67 1.71
N THR A 59 -10.10 -8.87 2.75
CA THR A 59 -8.75 -8.32 3.01
C THR A 59 -7.68 -9.41 3.18
N LYS A 60 -8.04 -10.59 3.72
CA LYS A 60 -7.10 -11.72 3.87
C LYS A 60 -6.71 -12.37 2.54
N VAL A 61 -7.49 -12.15 1.47
CA VAL A 61 -7.22 -12.61 0.11
C VAL A 61 -6.55 -11.51 -0.70
N GLN A 62 -7.11 -10.31 -0.67
CA GLN A 62 -6.64 -9.19 -1.46
C GLN A 62 -5.19 -8.79 -1.13
N GLN A 63 -4.80 -8.77 0.15
CA GLN A 63 -3.47 -8.30 0.53
C GLN A 63 -2.35 -9.16 -0.05
N PRO A 64 -2.30 -10.50 0.14
CA PRO A 64 -1.26 -11.32 -0.47
C PRO A 64 -1.31 -11.31 -2.01
N ALA A 65 -2.49 -11.22 -2.62
CA ALA A 65 -2.65 -11.12 -4.06
C ALA A 65 -2.01 -9.83 -4.62
N LEU A 66 -2.25 -8.67 -3.98
CA LEU A 66 -1.65 -7.39 -4.38
C LEU A 66 -0.13 -7.39 -4.24
N VAL A 67 0.40 -7.91 -3.12
CA VAL A 67 1.84 -7.95 -2.88
C VAL A 67 2.52 -8.91 -3.85
N ALA A 68 1.96 -10.08 -4.10
CA ALA A 68 2.49 -11.02 -5.10
C ALA A 68 2.52 -10.40 -6.50
N THR A 69 1.41 -9.75 -6.92
CA THR A 69 1.35 -9.06 -8.21
C THR A 69 2.39 -7.95 -8.32
N SER A 70 2.51 -7.11 -7.30
CA SER A 70 3.50 -6.02 -7.28
C SER A 70 4.93 -6.55 -7.34
N LEU A 71 5.24 -7.62 -6.61
CA LEU A 71 6.58 -8.24 -6.63
C LEU A 71 6.85 -8.97 -7.94
N ALA A 72 5.86 -9.60 -8.58
CA ALA A 72 5.98 -10.21 -9.90
C ALA A 72 6.32 -9.14 -10.95
N ILE A 73 5.62 -8.02 -10.94
CA ILE A 73 5.89 -6.87 -11.82
C ILE A 73 7.29 -6.30 -11.54
N ASN A 74 7.67 -6.18 -10.26
CA ASN A 74 9.01 -5.74 -9.89
C ASN A 74 10.11 -6.67 -10.46
N GLN A 75 9.91 -8.01 -10.45
CA GLN A 75 10.86 -8.93 -11.07
C GLN A 75 10.96 -8.74 -12.58
N ALA A 76 9.84 -8.49 -13.25
CA ALA A 76 9.85 -8.18 -14.67
C ALA A 76 10.60 -6.86 -14.99
N ILE A 77 10.46 -5.84 -14.16
CA ILE A 77 11.22 -4.58 -14.28
C ILE A 77 12.72 -4.84 -14.06
N ARG A 78 13.06 -5.62 -13.05
CA ARG A 78 14.45 -5.97 -12.73
C ARG A 78 15.13 -6.80 -13.82
N SER A 79 14.41 -7.71 -14.49
CA SER A 79 14.94 -8.48 -15.62
C SER A 79 15.36 -7.59 -16.81
N ARG A 80 14.90 -6.33 -16.85
CA ARG A 80 15.30 -5.28 -17.79
C ARG A 80 16.48 -4.43 -17.30
N GLY A 81 17.08 -4.77 -16.16
CA GLY A 81 18.19 -4.03 -15.57
C GLY A 81 17.79 -2.72 -14.89
N ILE A 82 16.50 -2.48 -14.67
CA ILE A 82 15.99 -1.27 -14.02
C ILE A 82 15.86 -1.53 -12.50
N ALA A 83 16.43 -0.64 -11.70
CA ALA A 83 16.38 -0.69 -10.24
C ALA A 83 16.07 0.70 -9.65
N PRO A 84 15.35 0.78 -8.54
CA PRO A 84 15.06 2.05 -7.88
C PRO A 84 16.20 2.49 -6.96
N ASP A 85 16.30 3.81 -6.71
CA ASP A 85 17.10 4.38 -5.60
C ASP A 85 16.30 4.31 -4.29
N TYR A 86 14.98 4.44 -4.38
CA TYR A 86 14.06 4.46 -3.25
C TYR A 86 12.84 3.57 -3.48
N VAL A 87 12.31 3.02 -2.40
CA VAL A 87 11.04 2.30 -2.40
C VAL A 87 10.10 2.87 -1.35
N VAL A 88 8.81 2.95 -1.67
CA VAL A 88 7.75 3.37 -0.76
C VAL A 88 6.49 2.56 -1.03
N GLY A 89 5.76 2.20 0.02
CA GLY A 89 4.52 1.45 -0.11
C GLY A 89 3.35 2.18 0.55
N HIS A 90 2.16 2.05 -0.01
CA HIS A 90 0.94 2.52 0.63
C HIS A 90 0.34 1.39 1.47
N SER A 91 0.36 1.52 2.81
CA SER A 91 -0.18 0.49 3.71
C SER A 91 0.43 -0.89 3.43
N VAL A 92 -0.33 -1.87 2.96
CA VAL A 92 0.16 -3.21 2.60
C VAL A 92 1.29 -3.18 1.57
N GLY A 93 1.35 -2.16 0.74
CA GLY A 93 2.43 -1.96 -0.23
C GLY A 93 3.82 -1.81 0.40
N GLU A 94 3.95 -1.47 1.69
CA GLU A 94 5.27 -1.44 2.37
C GLU A 94 5.94 -2.83 2.41
N PHE A 95 5.16 -3.91 2.46
CA PHE A 95 5.69 -5.27 2.38
C PHE A 95 6.26 -5.57 1.00
N ALA A 96 5.58 -5.12 -0.07
CA ALA A 96 6.11 -5.20 -1.42
C ALA A 96 7.37 -4.32 -1.59
N ALA A 97 7.37 -3.12 -1.00
CA ALA A 97 8.53 -2.21 -1.00
C ALA A 97 9.77 -2.87 -0.36
N LEU A 98 9.62 -3.50 0.81
CA LEU A 98 10.71 -4.19 1.49
C LEU A 98 11.18 -5.44 0.71
N GLY A 99 10.27 -6.18 0.06
CA GLY A 99 10.60 -7.29 -0.83
C GLY A 99 11.37 -6.81 -2.08
N ALA A 100 10.92 -5.71 -2.70
CA ALA A 100 11.58 -5.11 -3.86
C ALA A 100 12.96 -4.53 -3.52
N ALA A 101 13.15 -4.02 -2.30
CA ALA A 101 14.44 -3.58 -1.77
C ALA A 101 15.35 -4.74 -1.33
N GLU A 102 14.93 -5.99 -1.45
CA GLU A 102 15.63 -7.20 -1.00
C GLU A 102 15.97 -7.22 0.50
N SER A 103 15.19 -6.48 1.30
CA SER A 103 15.31 -6.52 2.77
C SER A 103 14.66 -7.74 3.39
N ILE A 104 13.69 -8.31 2.70
CA ILE A 104 12.99 -9.57 3.03
C ILE A 104 12.83 -10.39 1.75
N GLY A 105 12.89 -11.70 1.84
CA GLY A 105 12.62 -12.58 0.70
C GLY A 105 11.18 -12.44 0.18
N ILE A 106 10.99 -12.65 -1.11
CA ILE A 106 9.67 -12.51 -1.75
C ILE A 106 8.64 -13.48 -1.13
N PRO A 107 8.94 -14.77 -0.94
CA PRO A 107 8.01 -15.70 -0.29
C PRO A 107 7.67 -15.27 1.15
N GLU A 108 8.68 -14.82 1.91
CA GLU A 108 8.49 -14.34 3.28
C GLU A 108 7.61 -13.09 3.34
N ALA A 109 7.79 -12.15 2.40
CA ALA A 109 6.95 -10.95 2.31
C ALA A 109 5.48 -11.32 2.07
N ILE A 110 5.23 -12.24 1.12
CA ILE A 110 3.88 -12.68 0.76
C ILE A 110 3.25 -13.50 1.91
N GLY A 111 3.99 -14.40 2.53
CA GLY A 111 3.54 -15.16 3.70
C GLY A 111 3.20 -14.25 4.89
N LEU A 112 4.05 -13.25 5.17
CA LEU A 112 3.81 -12.28 6.23
C LEU A 112 2.57 -11.42 5.97
N VAL A 113 2.34 -11.02 4.73
CA VAL A 113 1.13 -10.26 4.34
C VAL A 113 -0.13 -11.12 4.44
N ARG A 114 -0.03 -12.44 4.20
CA ARG A 114 -1.13 -13.37 4.48
C ARG A 114 -1.51 -13.34 5.96
N GLU A 115 -0.54 -13.41 6.85
CA GLU A 115 -0.77 -13.31 8.31
C GLU A 115 -1.35 -11.94 8.69
N ARG A 116 -0.87 -10.85 8.06
CA ARG A 116 -1.43 -9.51 8.24
C ARG A 116 -2.91 -9.43 7.83
N GLY A 117 -3.25 -9.96 6.68
CA GLY A 117 -4.63 -9.99 6.18
C GLY A 117 -5.56 -10.78 7.12
N LEU A 118 -5.11 -11.93 7.61
CA LEU A 118 -5.84 -12.75 8.59
C LEU A 118 -6.02 -12.00 9.93
N ALA A 119 -4.96 -11.35 10.42
CA ALA A 119 -5.01 -10.59 11.67
C ALA A 119 -5.97 -9.40 11.58
N MET A 120 -5.92 -8.66 10.46
CA MET A 120 -6.80 -7.50 10.23
C MET A 120 -8.27 -7.92 10.04
N ALA A 121 -8.53 -9.02 9.32
CA ALA A 121 -9.88 -9.54 9.14
C ALA A 121 -10.50 -9.98 10.49
N GLU A 122 -9.71 -10.63 11.33
CA GLU A 122 -10.17 -11.04 12.67
C GLU A 122 -10.43 -9.83 13.58
N ALA A 123 -9.51 -8.84 13.61
CA ALA A 123 -9.69 -7.63 14.40
C ALA A 123 -10.95 -6.85 13.96
N ALA A 124 -11.18 -6.71 12.65
CA ALA A 124 -12.37 -6.05 12.12
C ALA A 124 -13.69 -6.78 12.49
N ARG A 125 -13.66 -8.11 12.57
CA ARG A 125 -14.80 -8.90 13.02
C ARG A 125 -15.09 -8.71 14.51
N GLN A 126 -14.07 -8.57 15.34
CA GLN A 126 -14.20 -8.34 16.79
C GLN A 126 -14.60 -6.91 17.13
N HIS A 127 -14.10 -5.95 16.38
CA HIS A 127 -14.37 -4.52 16.53
C HIS A 127 -14.79 -3.94 15.17
N PRO A 128 -16.08 -4.08 14.80
CA PRO A 128 -16.61 -3.52 13.58
C PRO A 128 -16.41 -1.99 13.51
N GLY A 129 -16.12 -1.50 12.32
CA GLY A 129 -15.98 -0.09 12.05
C GLY A 129 -15.91 0.16 10.55
N SER A 130 -15.72 1.41 10.17
CA SER A 130 -15.70 1.82 8.78
C SER A 130 -14.62 2.84 8.48
N MET A 131 -14.48 3.17 7.20
CA MET A 131 -13.60 4.22 6.72
C MET A 131 -14.33 5.10 5.70
N ALA A 132 -13.94 6.38 5.63
CA ALA A 132 -14.46 7.29 4.63
C ALA A 132 -13.37 8.21 4.08
N ALA A 133 -13.42 8.48 2.78
CA ALA A 133 -12.56 9.48 2.13
C ALA A 133 -13.22 10.85 2.18
N ILE A 134 -12.57 11.81 2.81
CA ILE A 134 -12.97 13.21 2.86
C ILE A 134 -12.19 13.96 1.76
N LEU A 135 -12.93 14.61 0.87
CA LEU A 135 -12.38 15.26 -0.31
C LEU A 135 -12.66 16.77 -0.28
N GLY A 136 -11.62 17.56 -0.50
CA GLY A 136 -11.73 19.02 -0.69
C GLY A 136 -11.48 19.87 0.55
N LEU A 137 -11.19 19.25 1.71
CA LEU A 137 -10.78 19.96 2.93
C LEU A 137 -9.26 19.92 3.11
N ALA A 138 -8.74 20.90 3.81
CA ALA A 138 -7.36 20.87 4.31
C ALA A 138 -7.20 19.82 5.42
N ASP A 139 -6.00 19.28 5.55
CA ASP A 139 -5.69 18.19 6.48
C ASP A 139 -6.01 18.60 7.94
N GLU A 140 -5.68 19.85 8.31
CA GLU A 140 -5.89 20.39 9.65
C GLU A 140 -7.38 20.49 10.04
N VAL A 141 -8.26 20.71 9.05
CA VAL A 141 -9.71 20.74 9.27
C VAL A 141 -10.21 19.34 9.60
N VAL A 142 -9.82 18.34 8.81
CA VAL A 142 -10.21 16.94 9.04
C VAL A 142 -9.65 16.44 10.37
N GLU A 143 -8.40 16.74 10.69
CA GLU A 143 -7.82 16.43 12.00
C GLU A 143 -8.58 17.07 13.16
N SER A 144 -9.04 18.32 12.98
CA SER A 144 -9.85 19.02 13.99
C SER A 144 -11.19 18.32 14.20
N LEU A 145 -11.84 17.85 13.14
CA LEU A 145 -13.07 17.06 13.23
C LEU A 145 -12.83 15.75 14.00
N CYS A 146 -11.76 15.00 13.65
CA CYS A 146 -11.40 13.77 14.36
C CYS A 146 -11.07 14.01 15.84
N ARG A 147 -10.53 15.17 16.23
CA ARG A 147 -10.32 15.52 17.64
C ARG A 147 -11.61 15.85 18.40
N LYS A 148 -12.62 16.38 17.73
CA LYS A 148 -13.91 16.73 18.34
C LYS A 148 -14.86 15.53 18.45
N ILE A 149 -14.80 14.62 17.50
CA ILE A 149 -15.64 13.43 17.43
C ILE A 149 -14.85 12.26 18.01
N GLN A 150 -15.40 11.60 19.02
CA GLN A 150 -14.73 10.43 19.63
C GLN A 150 -14.77 9.23 18.67
N ASN A 151 -13.78 8.35 18.79
CA ASN A 151 -13.70 7.07 18.07
C ASN A 151 -13.62 7.18 16.53
N VAL A 152 -13.07 8.29 16.03
CA VAL A 152 -12.67 8.46 14.63
C VAL A 152 -11.30 9.12 14.54
N TRP A 153 -10.47 8.62 13.62
CA TRP A 153 -9.06 9.04 13.47
C TRP A 153 -8.70 9.26 11.99
N PRO A 154 -7.76 10.17 11.69
CA PRO A 154 -7.12 10.21 10.38
C PRO A 154 -6.38 8.89 10.11
N ALA A 155 -6.65 8.26 8.98
CA ALA A 155 -6.09 6.96 8.61
C ALA A 155 -5.12 7.04 7.43
N ASN A 156 -5.41 7.85 6.39
CA ASN A 156 -4.52 8.01 5.24
C ASN A 156 -4.46 9.47 4.80
N TYR A 157 -3.26 10.03 4.78
CA TYR A 157 -2.94 11.30 4.15
C TYR A 157 -2.54 11.03 2.70
N ASN A 158 -3.53 10.94 1.81
CA ASN A 158 -3.32 10.45 0.45
C ASN A 158 -2.71 11.51 -0.49
N CYS A 159 -3.28 12.71 -0.50
CA CYS A 159 -2.76 13.87 -1.22
C CYS A 159 -3.45 15.13 -0.70
N PRO A 160 -2.97 16.35 -1.00
CA PRO A 160 -3.63 17.58 -0.60
C PRO A 160 -5.13 17.58 -0.92
N GLY A 161 -5.96 17.79 0.10
CA GLY A 161 -7.41 17.73 0.01
C GLY A 161 -7.99 16.32 -0.19
N GLN A 162 -7.29 15.28 0.22
CA GLN A 162 -7.82 13.92 0.29
C GLN A 162 -7.25 13.17 1.48
N ILE A 163 -8.02 13.10 2.55
CA ILE A 163 -7.75 12.31 3.75
C ILE A 163 -8.78 11.19 3.87
N VAL A 164 -8.35 10.03 4.33
CA VAL A 164 -9.25 8.96 4.76
C VAL A 164 -9.31 9.00 6.28
N VAL A 165 -10.53 8.93 6.81
CA VAL A 165 -10.79 8.76 8.24
C VAL A 165 -11.26 7.33 8.51
N SER A 166 -11.00 6.83 9.71
CA SER A 166 -11.26 5.46 10.14
C SER A 166 -11.76 5.45 11.57
N GLY A 167 -12.78 4.66 11.90
CA GLY A 167 -13.33 4.63 13.23
C GLY A 167 -14.58 3.76 13.37
N GLU A 168 -15.30 3.95 14.47
CA GLU A 168 -16.61 3.37 14.66
C GLU A 168 -17.59 3.88 13.59
N ASP A 169 -18.55 3.05 13.19
CA ASP A 169 -19.41 3.34 12.04
C ASP A 169 -20.21 4.64 12.20
N ASP A 170 -20.77 4.87 13.37
CA ASP A 170 -21.53 6.08 13.69
C ASP A 170 -20.60 7.31 13.74
N ALA A 171 -19.42 7.19 14.33
CA ALA A 171 -18.43 8.27 14.42
C ALA A 171 -17.89 8.68 13.04
N VAL A 172 -17.64 7.71 12.15
CA VAL A 172 -17.30 7.99 10.74
C VAL A 172 -18.46 8.68 10.03
N GLY A 173 -19.71 8.26 10.29
CA GLY A 173 -20.92 8.91 9.76
C GLY A 173 -21.06 10.35 10.19
N GLU A 174 -20.87 10.63 11.49
CA GLU A 174 -20.85 11.99 12.04
C GLU A 174 -19.73 12.82 11.41
N CYS A 175 -18.52 12.26 11.32
CA CYS A 175 -17.37 12.95 10.71
C CYS A 175 -17.64 13.31 9.24
N CYS A 176 -18.29 12.43 8.47
CA CYS A 176 -18.69 12.74 7.10
C CYS A 176 -19.66 13.93 7.04
N THR A 177 -20.68 13.92 7.90
CA THR A 177 -21.70 14.99 7.97
C THR A 177 -21.07 16.33 8.34
N GLU A 178 -20.22 16.35 9.37
CA GLU A 178 -19.51 17.57 9.78
C GLU A 178 -18.51 18.04 8.71
N ALA A 179 -17.83 17.13 8.04
CA ALA A 179 -16.93 17.48 6.94
C ALA A 179 -17.68 18.16 5.79
N GLU A 180 -18.90 17.70 5.46
CA GLU A 180 -19.74 18.36 4.45
C GLU A 180 -20.20 19.74 4.89
N ARG A 181 -20.51 19.95 6.18
CA ARG A 181 -20.84 21.27 6.75
C ARG A 181 -19.65 22.24 6.72
N GLU A 182 -18.44 21.74 6.92
CA GLU A 182 -17.18 22.50 6.80
C GLU A 182 -16.76 22.73 5.34
N GLY A 183 -17.56 22.29 4.36
CA GLY A 183 -17.34 22.55 2.93
C GLY A 183 -16.54 21.45 2.19
N ALA A 184 -16.51 20.22 2.71
CA ALA A 184 -15.98 19.10 1.94
C ALA A 184 -16.75 18.96 0.63
N ARG A 185 -16.02 18.79 -0.48
CA ARG A 185 -16.61 18.55 -1.79
C ARG A 185 -17.38 17.24 -1.83
N ARG A 186 -16.89 16.22 -1.13
CA ARG A 186 -17.52 14.90 -0.95
C ARG A 186 -16.96 14.21 0.29
N ALA A 187 -17.81 13.45 0.98
CA ALA A 187 -17.43 12.45 1.96
C ALA A 187 -17.95 11.09 1.46
N VAL A 188 -17.05 10.12 1.22
CA VAL A 188 -17.39 8.85 0.55
C VAL A 188 -16.98 7.69 1.44
N ARG A 189 -17.95 6.92 1.93
CA ARG A 189 -17.67 5.68 2.64
C ARG A 189 -16.96 4.68 1.74
N LEU A 190 -15.92 4.04 2.26
CA LEU A 190 -15.14 3.05 1.53
C LEU A 190 -15.72 1.65 1.73
N ARG A 191 -15.61 0.81 0.69
CA ARG A 191 -15.99 -0.61 0.77
C ARG A 191 -14.85 -1.42 1.37
N VAL A 192 -14.67 -1.30 2.68
CA VAL A 192 -13.65 -2.03 3.45
C VAL A 192 -14.30 -2.74 4.62
N SER A 193 -13.67 -3.80 5.11
CA SER A 193 -14.23 -4.68 6.14
C SER A 193 -13.98 -4.20 7.57
N GLY A 194 -13.31 -3.06 7.78
CA GLY A 194 -13.01 -2.61 9.14
C GLY A 194 -12.34 -1.23 9.21
N ALA A 195 -12.16 -0.74 10.43
CA ALA A 195 -11.54 0.54 10.76
C ALA A 195 -10.01 0.43 10.77
N PHE A 196 -9.40 0.20 9.59
CA PHE A 196 -7.96 0.04 9.46
C PHE A 196 -7.21 1.36 9.74
N HIS A 197 -5.95 1.27 10.15
CA HIS A 197 -5.12 2.40 10.53
C HIS A 197 -5.71 3.26 11.66
N SER A 198 -6.35 2.58 12.62
CA SER A 198 -6.92 3.18 13.83
C SER A 198 -6.66 2.29 15.05
N PRO A 199 -6.80 2.80 16.28
CA PRO A 199 -6.68 2.00 17.50
C PRO A 199 -7.63 0.80 17.58
N LEU A 200 -8.75 0.79 16.83
CA LEU A 200 -9.74 -0.29 16.83
C LEU A 200 -9.17 -1.62 16.33
N VAL A 201 -8.11 -1.59 15.52
CA VAL A 201 -7.45 -2.81 15.02
C VAL A 201 -6.14 -3.14 15.77
N ALA A 202 -5.93 -2.61 16.96
CA ALA A 202 -4.71 -2.85 17.75
C ALA A 202 -4.43 -4.35 17.97
N ARG A 203 -5.47 -5.18 18.17
CA ARG A 203 -5.31 -6.65 18.28
C ARG A 203 -4.71 -7.32 17.04
N ALA A 204 -4.84 -6.70 15.87
CA ALA A 204 -4.17 -7.19 14.67
C ALA A 204 -2.64 -7.05 14.79
N ALA A 205 -2.16 -5.97 15.41
CA ALA A 205 -0.74 -5.76 15.67
C ALA A 205 -0.17 -6.84 16.61
N ASP A 206 -0.88 -7.15 17.71
CA ASP A 206 -0.47 -8.20 18.65
C ASP A 206 -0.42 -9.57 17.98
N ARG A 207 -1.41 -9.89 17.12
CA ARG A 207 -1.47 -11.16 16.39
C ARG A 207 -0.37 -11.28 15.32
N LEU A 208 -0.03 -10.18 14.64
CA LEU A 208 1.00 -10.19 13.61
C LEU A 208 2.41 -10.27 14.18
N ARG A 209 2.64 -9.72 15.39
CA ARG A 209 3.95 -9.61 16.02
C ARG A 209 4.77 -10.90 15.99
N PRO A 210 4.26 -12.10 16.39
CA PRO A 210 5.05 -13.34 16.37
C PRO A 210 5.53 -13.76 14.98
N ALA A 211 4.79 -13.38 13.91
CA ALA A 211 5.20 -13.65 12.54
C ALA A 211 6.31 -12.68 12.10
N VAL A 212 6.19 -11.39 12.42
CA VAL A 212 7.22 -10.37 12.11
C VAL A 212 8.53 -10.65 12.86
N GLU A 213 8.46 -11.10 14.12
CA GLU A 213 9.65 -11.42 14.92
C GLU A 213 10.52 -12.55 14.35
N LYS A 214 9.92 -13.46 13.58
CA LYS A 214 10.64 -14.55 12.91
C LYS A 214 11.40 -14.11 11.66
N ILE A 215 11.06 -12.92 11.11
CA ILE A 215 11.69 -12.44 9.87
C ILE A 215 13.08 -11.89 10.19
N GLN A 216 14.03 -12.26 9.36
CA GLN A 216 15.36 -11.65 9.33
C GLN A 216 15.39 -10.61 8.22
N PHE A 217 15.49 -9.34 8.61
CA PHE A 217 15.61 -8.24 7.65
C PHE A 217 17.10 -7.98 7.38
N SER A 218 17.40 -7.77 6.10
CA SER A 218 18.71 -7.34 5.61
C SER A 218 18.71 -5.85 5.28
N ASP A 219 19.88 -5.24 5.19
CA ASP A 219 20.00 -3.88 4.70
C ASP A 219 19.44 -3.78 3.27
N PRO A 220 18.63 -2.75 2.98
CA PRO A 220 17.96 -2.63 1.70
C PRO A 220 18.94 -2.22 0.59
N ARG A 221 18.76 -2.76 -0.62
CA ARG A 221 19.47 -2.29 -1.82
C ARG A 221 18.97 -0.95 -2.34
N ALA A 222 17.68 -0.66 -2.13
CA ALA A 222 17.06 0.63 -2.38
C ALA A 222 16.55 1.20 -1.05
N ALA A 223 16.78 2.49 -0.79
CA ALA A 223 16.42 3.09 0.49
C ALA A 223 14.90 3.04 0.73
N PHE A 224 14.47 2.50 1.86
CA PHE A 224 13.07 2.35 2.22
C PHE A 224 12.53 3.63 2.87
N MET A 225 11.48 4.19 2.28
CA MET A 225 10.68 5.30 2.81
C MET A 225 9.45 4.72 3.51
N SER A 226 9.38 4.82 4.83
CA SER A 226 8.19 4.39 5.57
C SER A 226 7.09 5.45 5.50
N THR A 227 5.86 5.02 5.27
CA THR A 227 4.68 5.88 5.34
C THR A 227 4.13 6.06 6.76
N VAL A 228 4.65 5.32 7.74
CA VAL A 228 4.37 5.54 9.17
C VAL A 228 5.05 6.81 9.66
N THR A 229 6.35 6.95 9.38
CA THR A 229 7.18 8.05 9.84
C THR A 229 7.37 9.16 8.82
N ALA A 230 7.11 8.87 7.53
CA ALA A 230 7.48 9.69 6.38
C ALA A 230 8.99 9.99 6.33
N LYS A 231 9.82 9.01 6.73
CA LYS A 231 11.30 9.10 6.75
C LYS A 231 11.91 7.87 6.11
N LEU A 232 13.17 8.01 5.70
CA LEU A 232 14.00 6.85 5.38
C LEU A 232 14.31 6.10 6.67
N GLU A 233 14.14 4.79 6.63
CA GLU A 233 14.34 3.91 7.76
C GLU A 233 15.31 2.78 7.40
N ASP A 234 15.99 2.23 8.39
CA ASP A 234 16.91 1.12 8.25
C ASP A 234 16.34 -0.21 8.78
N ALA A 235 17.04 -1.32 8.52
CA ALA A 235 16.57 -2.66 8.85
C ALA A 235 16.29 -2.87 10.34
N SER A 236 16.91 -2.12 11.25
CA SER A 236 16.69 -2.22 12.69
C SER A 236 15.27 -1.80 13.10
N ARG A 237 14.62 -0.93 12.29
CA ARG A 237 13.29 -0.38 12.55
C ARG A 237 12.15 -1.15 11.89
N TYR A 238 12.42 -1.99 10.88
CA TYR A 238 11.36 -2.57 10.03
C TYR A 238 10.36 -3.42 10.82
N ARG A 239 10.82 -4.20 11.81
CA ARG A 239 9.91 -5.00 12.66
C ARG A 239 8.90 -4.13 13.39
N GLU A 240 9.37 -3.06 14.01
CA GLU A 240 8.52 -2.14 14.76
C GLU A 240 7.55 -1.42 13.81
N LEU A 241 8.04 -0.89 12.69
CA LEU A 241 7.24 -0.17 11.72
C LEU A 241 6.14 -1.02 11.09
N LEU A 242 6.41 -2.29 10.75
CA LEU A 242 5.41 -3.20 10.19
C LEU A 242 4.30 -3.56 11.20
N ILE A 243 4.55 -3.45 12.49
CA ILE A 243 3.53 -3.60 13.53
C ILE A 243 2.79 -2.28 13.74
N GLU A 244 3.52 -1.18 13.88
CA GLU A 244 2.96 0.15 14.12
C GLU A 244 2.03 0.59 13.00
N GLN A 245 2.36 0.29 11.73
CA GLN A 245 1.56 0.69 10.58
C GLN A 245 0.10 0.21 10.62
N LEU A 246 -0.24 -0.87 11.36
CA LEU A 246 -1.61 -1.35 11.42
C LEU A 246 -2.54 -0.35 12.10
N THR A 247 -2.01 0.41 13.07
CA THR A 247 -2.78 1.40 13.84
C THR A 247 -2.38 2.84 13.55
N ALA A 248 -1.22 3.04 12.93
CA ALA A 248 -0.73 4.37 12.56
C ALA A 248 -1.32 4.85 11.21
N PRO A 249 -1.45 6.16 11.00
CA PRO A 249 -1.89 6.69 9.72
C PRO A 249 -0.83 6.49 8.63
N VAL A 250 -1.28 6.25 7.41
CA VAL A 250 -0.45 6.22 6.20
C VAL A 250 -0.15 7.66 5.75
N ARG A 251 1.07 8.11 5.86
CA ARG A 251 1.54 9.48 5.54
C ARG A 251 2.10 9.54 4.11
N PHE A 252 1.30 9.12 3.12
CA PHE A 252 1.77 9.03 1.74
C PHE A 252 2.15 10.40 1.15
N THR A 253 1.36 11.44 1.43
CA THR A 253 1.66 12.82 0.99
C THR A 253 3.03 13.28 1.49
N GLN A 254 3.31 13.06 2.77
CA GLN A 254 4.56 13.49 3.40
C GLN A 254 5.75 12.68 2.88
N ALA A 255 5.59 11.35 2.75
CA ALA A 255 6.63 10.47 2.21
C ALA A 255 6.98 10.82 0.75
N ALA A 256 5.98 11.07 -0.09
CA ALA A 256 6.19 11.45 -1.48
C ALA A 256 6.91 12.80 -1.62
N ARG A 257 6.52 13.80 -0.81
CA ARG A 257 7.20 15.11 -0.76
C ARG A 257 8.65 14.99 -0.28
N GLU A 258 8.91 14.17 0.72
CA GLU A 258 10.26 13.92 1.22
C GLU A 258 11.16 13.29 0.13
N LEU A 259 10.63 12.30 -0.61
CA LEU A 259 11.36 11.70 -1.74
C LEU A 259 11.63 12.71 -2.86
N ALA A 260 10.64 13.51 -3.25
CA ALA A 260 10.82 14.58 -4.23
C ALA A 260 11.89 15.60 -3.77
N GLY A 261 11.84 16.00 -2.48
CA GLY A 261 12.86 16.87 -1.86
C GLY A 261 14.28 16.29 -1.85
N ARG A 262 14.41 14.95 -1.89
CA ARG A 262 15.68 14.23 -2.02
C ARG A 262 16.16 14.10 -3.47
N GLY A 263 15.46 14.71 -4.40
CA GLY A 263 15.81 14.75 -5.82
C GLY A 263 15.28 13.56 -6.62
N VAL A 264 14.26 12.85 -6.15
CA VAL A 264 13.52 11.89 -6.97
C VAL A 264 12.73 12.65 -8.02
N THR A 265 12.97 12.34 -9.28
CA THR A 265 12.33 12.99 -10.43
C THR A 265 11.40 12.06 -11.20
N VAL A 266 11.58 10.73 -11.04
CA VAL A 266 10.74 9.71 -11.65
C VAL A 266 10.19 8.81 -10.55
N PHE A 267 8.86 8.69 -10.51
CA PHE A 267 8.16 7.76 -9.63
C PHE A 267 7.48 6.70 -10.47
N VAL A 268 7.73 5.45 -10.18
CA VAL A 268 7.16 4.29 -10.87
C VAL A 268 6.20 3.58 -9.96
N GLU A 269 4.91 3.54 -10.29
CA GLU A 269 3.94 2.71 -9.59
C GLU A 269 4.06 1.27 -10.09
N VAL A 270 4.47 0.36 -9.21
CA VAL A 270 4.75 -1.04 -9.50
C VAL A 270 3.63 -1.89 -8.91
N GLY A 271 2.69 -2.28 -9.74
CA GLY A 271 1.50 -3.01 -9.27
C GLY A 271 0.27 -2.76 -10.13
N PRO A 272 -0.89 -3.33 -9.76
CA PRO A 272 -2.12 -3.13 -10.51
C PRO A 272 -2.66 -1.70 -10.34
N GLY A 273 -3.25 -1.16 -11.40
CA GLY A 273 -3.86 0.17 -11.42
C GLY A 273 -2.86 1.33 -11.48
N ASN A 274 -3.35 2.53 -11.17
CA ASN A 274 -2.57 3.77 -11.24
C ASN A 274 -2.97 4.76 -10.12
N VAL A 275 -3.37 4.25 -8.97
CA VAL A 275 -3.89 5.04 -7.85
C VAL A 275 -2.84 5.99 -7.29
N LEU A 276 -1.63 5.48 -7.00
CA LEU A 276 -0.56 6.28 -6.41
C LEU A 276 -0.03 7.33 -7.39
N SER A 277 0.05 7.00 -8.67
CA SER A 277 0.38 7.94 -9.75
C SER A 277 -0.62 9.09 -9.83
N GLY A 278 -1.91 8.77 -9.66
CA GLY A 278 -2.97 9.78 -9.59
C GLY A 278 -2.87 10.68 -8.35
N LEU A 279 -2.50 10.12 -7.20
CA LEU A 279 -2.27 10.88 -5.97
C LEU A 279 -1.03 11.76 -6.10
N LEU A 280 0.06 11.23 -6.63
CA LEU A 280 1.32 11.96 -6.77
C LEU A 280 1.19 13.19 -7.69
N LYS A 281 0.44 13.10 -8.80
CA LYS A 281 0.14 14.25 -9.67
C LYS A 281 -0.57 15.40 -8.94
N ARG A 282 -1.23 15.12 -7.81
CA ARG A 282 -1.85 16.13 -6.93
C ARG A 282 -0.92 16.61 -5.82
N ILE A 283 0.08 15.79 -5.44
CA ILE A 283 1.10 16.15 -4.44
C ILE A 283 2.17 17.04 -5.04
N ASP A 284 2.73 16.63 -6.18
CA ASP A 284 3.79 17.35 -6.89
C ASP A 284 3.68 17.11 -8.41
N ARG A 285 3.44 18.19 -9.16
CA ARG A 285 3.31 18.15 -10.63
C ARG A 285 4.66 18.25 -11.35
N SER A 286 5.74 18.51 -10.64
CA SER A 286 7.07 18.65 -11.24
C SER A 286 7.76 17.29 -11.48
N VAL A 287 7.30 16.24 -10.80
CA VAL A 287 7.85 14.89 -10.95
C VAL A 287 7.12 14.11 -12.05
N ARG A 288 7.84 13.22 -12.71
CA ARG A 288 7.28 12.28 -13.69
C ARG A 288 6.73 11.04 -12.99
N THR A 289 5.57 10.57 -13.43
CA THR A 289 4.96 9.32 -12.96
C THR A 289 4.80 8.35 -14.12
N VAL A 290 5.19 7.09 -13.89
CA VAL A 290 4.94 5.95 -14.78
C VAL A 290 4.26 4.87 -13.96
N SER A 291 3.22 4.23 -14.50
CA SER A 291 2.63 3.03 -13.89
C SER A 291 3.06 1.81 -14.68
N VAL A 292 3.31 0.68 -14.02
CA VAL A 292 3.65 -0.59 -14.66
C VAL A 292 2.76 -1.68 -14.09
N SER A 293 1.77 -2.09 -14.87
CA SER A 293 0.84 -3.19 -14.58
C SER A 293 0.79 -4.26 -15.67
N ASN A 294 1.34 -3.95 -16.88
CA ASN A 294 1.31 -4.79 -18.07
C ASN A 294 2.57 -4.61 -18.93
N MET A 295 2.72 -5.42 -19.98
CA MET A 295 3.91 -5.41 -20.86
C MET A 295 4.05 -4.13 -21.68
N SER A 296 2.95 -3.44 -22.00
CA SER A 296 3.02 -2.15 -22.73
C SER A 296 3.62 -1.06 -21.85
N GLU A 297 3.16 -0.99 -20.60
CA GLU A 297 3.65 -0.01 -19.62
C GLU A 297 5.10 -0.31 -19.19
N LEU A 298 5.51 -1.59 -19.16
CA LEU A 298 6.91 -1.97 -18.95
C LEU A 298 7.81 -1.42 -20.05
N ARG A 299 7.40 -1.50 -21.32
CA ARG A 299 8.13 -0.88 -22.45
C ARG A 299 8.17 0.64 -22.36
N GLU A 300 7.06 1.28 -21.97
CA GLU A 300 7.03 2.73 -21.74
C GLU A 300 8.02 3.16 -20.66
N LEU A 301 8.17 2.34 -19.60
CA LEU A 301 9.18 2.59 -18.55
C LEU A 301 10.60 2.52 -19.14
N GLU A 302 10.92 1.50 -19.95
CA GLU A 302 12.22 1.36 -20.60
C GLU A 302 12.54 2.61 -21.45
N GLU A 303 11.59 3.06 -22.28
CA GLU A 303 11.72 4.27 -23.12
C GLU A 303 11.86 5.56 -22.27
N THR A 304 11.21 5.59 -21.11
CA THR A 304 11.26 6.74 -20.20
C THR A 304 12.62 6.92 -19.55
N LEU A 305 13.33 5.83 -19.30
CA LEU A 305 14.59 5.82 -18.58
C LEU A 305 15.84 5.72 -19.49
N ALA A 306 15.63 5.44 -20.79
CA ALA A 306 16.69 5.45 -21.82
C ALA A 306 17.17 6.88 -22.11
#